data_eb21b961bc916edfb4d600a40bc21572
#
_entry.id   eb21b961bc916edfb4d600a40bc21572
#
_cell.length_a   1.000
_cell.length_b   1.000
_cell.length_c   1.000
_cell.angle_alpha   90.00
_cell.angle_beta   90.00
_cell.angle_gamma   90.00
#
_symmetry.space_group_name_H-M   'P 1'
#
loop_
_entity.id
_entity.type
_entity.pdbx_description
1 polymer ?
#
loop_
_entity_poly.entity_id
_entity_poly.type
_entity_poly.pdbx_seq_one_letter_code
_entity_poly.pdbx_strand_id
1 'polypeptide(L)'
;MYKILKILAVLLLLSSFSRSTIAYTTQFADDGEIKRLHWKGGVIPIALSTSLTKQNLNIKADSDVLGAVRRSLETWEKVANIKFEVTTSDNQSVSPSGKSGDGVSLITIAQTTDNLILFGSDSEAVSARTRIFYNGKGLITEADIVLNPYQQFSSDGSIGTFDLEATLTHEIGHLLGLEHSTIIGATMHAHQGKNGIYNLPGYSSRTLAEDDISGIRALYGAEISNKDCCGTISGKILTANGEGQKNYQVWAENSETGQVAAGVLTNSEGNYLIEGLSNGDYKLYAQDFSEKKRSAEEIEEITLVKGKNLNLVNIIKNAAKDFDVQYIGFNGQLSELAVPVNSGNTYIIYIGGKNLDVKTIEIKFNSPYFTATPKTISKLDYGSELSVVSFEIKVIPGTPLGEYSFCVKNKDDKIDYIVGGLTVESFINPWNSYPIF
;
A
#
# COMPACT_ATOMS: atom_id res chain seq x y z
N MET A 1 14.33 59.43 -21.49
CA MET A 1 15.00 58.19 -21.17
C MET A 1 14.51 57.51 -19.88
N TYR A 2 13.20 57.69 -19.51
CA TYR A 2 12.66 57.19 -18.23
C TYR A 2 11.35 56.35 -18.39
N LYS A 3 10.99 55.99 -19.61
CA LYS A 3 9.75 55.22 -19.89
C LYS A 3 9.98 53.78 -20.38
N ILE A 4 11.21 53.37 -20.60
CA ILE A 4 11.52 52.01 -21.10
C ILE A 4 11.87 51.04 -19.96
N LEU A 5 12.13 51.53 -18.74
CA LEU A 5 12.53 50.68 -17.60
C LEU A 5 11.38 50.07 -16.80
N LYS A 6 10.13 50.44 -17.09
CA LYS A 6 8.94 49.89 -16.39
C LYS A 6 8.25 48.71 -17.09
N ILE A 7 8.64 48.40 -18.32
CA ILE A 7 8.03 47.29 -19.08
C ILE A 7 8.84 45.97 -18.93
N LEU A 8 10.13 46.08 -18.56
CA LEU A 8 10.97 44.89 -18.35
C LEU A 8 10.76 44.23 -16.98
N ALA A 9 10.14 44.90 -15.99
CA ALA A 9 9.92 44.38 -14.65
C ALA A 9 8.62 43.55 -14.52
N VAL A 10 7.72 43.57 -15.53
CA VAL A 10 6.43 42.85 -15.50
C VAL A 10 6.49 41.53 -16.28
N LEU A 11 7.53 41.30 -17.09
CA LEU A 11 7.70 40.08 -17.90
C LEU A 11 8.58 39.00 -17.24
N LEU A 12 9.08 39.23 -16.02
CA LEU A 12 9.90 38.29 -15.25
C LEU A 12 9.13 37.59 -14.10
N LEU A 13 7.81 37.76 -14.04
CA LEU A 13 6.95 37.23 -12.98
C LEU A 13 5.99 36.11 -13.45
N LEU A 14 6.18 35.56 -14.64
CA LEU A 14 5.27 34.55 -15.21
C LEU A 14 5.95 33.27 -15.68
N SER A 15 7.03 32.85 -15.04
CA SER A 15 7.58 31.51 -15.29
C SER A 15 8.11 30.82 -14.03
N SER A 16 7.40 30.94 -12.92
CA SER A 16 7.44 29.88 -11.92
C SER A 16 6.47 28.77 -12.42
N PHE A 17 6.93 27.96 -13.36
CA PHE A 17 6.36 26.64 -13.55
C PHE A 17 6.51 25.92 -12.21
N SER A 18 5.44 25.88 -11.43
CA SER A 18 5.32 24.99 -10.28
C SER A 18 5.64 23.59 -10.78
N ARG A 19 6.83 23.09 -10.42
CA ARG A 19 7.13 21.69 -10.61
C ARG A 19 6.16 20.94 -9.73
N SER A 20 5.08 20.44 -10.31
CA SER A 20 4.14 19.55 -9.65
C SER A 20 4.90 18.26 -9.34
N THR A 21 5.50 18.18 -8.16
CA THR A 21 5.97 16.91 -7.64
C THR A 21 4.71 16.10 -7.33
N ILE A 22 4.47 15.09 -8.11
CA ILE A 22 3.33 14.18 -7.98
C ILE A 22 3.69 13.22 -6.85
N ALA A 23 2.93 13.22 -5.77
CA ALA A 23 3.02 12.21 -4.74
C ALA A 23 2.10 11.06 -5.15
N TYR A 24 2.67 9.93 -5.49
CA TYR A 24 1.96 8.70 -5.86
C TYR A 24 2.76 7.49 -5.37
N THR A 25 2.09 6.37 -5.14
CA THR A 25 2.71 5.08 -4.83
C THR A 25 3.41 4.45 -6.06
N THR A 26 4.09 5.25 -6.86
CA THR A 26 4.90 4.81 -8.00
C THR A 26 6.34 5.28 -7.83
N GLN A 27 7.28 4.52 -8.35
CA GLN A 27 8.70 4.87 -8.32
C GLN A 27 9.03 5.92 -9.37
N PHE A 28 10.03 6.77 -9.07
CA PHE A 28 10.49 7.85 -9.94
C PHE A 28 11.99 7.76 -10.20
N ALA A 29 12.40 8.23 -11.38
CA ALA A 29 13.82 8.36 -11.71
C ALA A 29 14.48 9.50 -10.91
N ASP A 30 15.73 9.27 -10.45
CA ASP A 30 16.52 10.20 -9.63
C ASP A 30 17.19 11.34 -10.42
N ASP A 31 16.76 11.63 -11.64
CA ASP A 31 17.41 12.59 -12.55
C ASP A 31 16.89 14.04 -12.44
N GLY A 32 16.16 14.36 -11.38
CA GLY A 32 15.61 15.70 -11.10
C GLY A 32 14.39 16.09 -11.95
N GLU A 33 13.96 15.24 -12.85
CA GLU A 33 12.67 15.33 -13.54
C GLU A 33 11.69 14.29 -12.96
N ILE A 34 10.39 14.63 -12.93
CA ILE A 34 9.37 13.73 -12.42
C ILE A 34 9.01 12.72 -13.52
N LYS A 35 9.78 11.63 -13.60
CA LYS A 35 9.55 10.53 -14.54
C LYS A 35 9.21 9.28 -13.76
N ARG A 36 7.98 8.75 -13.93
CA ARG A 36 7.57 7.49 -13.35
C ARG A 36 8.32 6.33 -13.99
N LEU A 37 8.78 5.39 -13.16
CA LEU A 37 9.38 4.17 -13.65
C LEU A 37 8.31 3.24 -14.19
N HIS A 38 8.49 2.73 -15.40
CA HIS A 38 7.60 1.76 -16.03
C HIS A 38 8.29 1.03 -17.17
N TRP A 39 7.80 -0.15 -17.53
CA TRP A 39 8.28 -0.89 -18.70
C TRP A 39 7.75 -0.28 -19.99
N LYS A 40 8.58 -0.33 -21.04
CA LYS A 40 8.14 0.07 -22.36
C LYS A 40 7.29 -1.04 -23.00
N GLY A 41 6.01 -0.76 -23.17
CA GLY A 41 5.06 -1.76 -23.70
C GLY A 41 4.55 -2.71 -22.62
N GLY A 42 3.64 -3.59 -23.01
CA GLY A 42 2.95 -4.48 -22.08
C GLY A 42 3.62 -5.84 -21.87
N VAL A 43 4.73 -6.16 -22.55
CA VAL A 43 5.41 -7.46 -22.42
C VAL A 43 6.70 -7.31 -21.62
N ILE A 44 6.80 -8.10 -20.53
CA ILE A 44 7.85 -7.99 -19.51
C ILE A 44 8.59 -9.33 -19.42
N PRO A 45 9.88 -9.39 -19.77
CA PRO A 45 10.67 -10.62 -19.69
C PRO A 45 11.08 -10.90 -18.23
N ILE A 46 10.91 -12.14 -17.78
CA ILE A 46 11.31 -12.64 -16.46
C ILE A 46 12.09 -13.94 -16.61
N ALA A 47 13.23 -14.02 -15.94
CA ALA A 47 14.04 -15.24 -15.85
C ALA A 47 13.97 -15.83 -14.43
N LEU A 48 13.61 -17.09 -14.30
CA LEU A 48 13.63 -17.80 -13.05
C LEU A 48 14.97 -18.51 -12.84
N SER A 49 15.67 -18.14 -11.79
CA SER A 49 16.90 -18.81 -11.40
C SER A 49 16.65 -20.28 -11.04
N THR A 50 17.56 -21.18 -11.46
CA THR A 50 17.51 -22.59 -11.04
C THR A 50 17.65 -22.76 -9.52
N SER A 51 18.05 -21.72 -8.75
CA SER A 51 18.01 -21.73 -7.29
C SER A 51 16.60 -21.90 -6.71
N LEU A 52 15.56 -21.48 -7.44
CA LEU A 52 14.16 -21.61 -7.02
C LEU A 52 13.61 -23.03 -7.23
N THR A 53 14.16 -23.78 -8.20
CA THR A 53 13.66 -25.11 -8.60
C THR A 53 14.45 -26.26 -7.99
N LYS A 54 15.65 -25.98 -7.47
CA LYS A 54 16.46 -26.95 -6.73
C LYS A 54 16.03 -26.96 -5.27
N GLN A 55 16.25 -28.09 -4.59
CA GLN A 55 16.04 -28.17 -3.15
C GLN A 55 16.79 -27.03 -2.44
N ASN A 56 16.08 -26.21 -1.72
CA ASN A 56 16.61 -25.05 -1.01
C ASN A 56 16.20 -25.12 0.47
N LEU A 57 17.15 -24.94 1.38
CA LEU A 57 16.90 -25.00 2.83
C LEU A 57 15.99 -23.87 3.33
N ASN A 58 15.88 -22.80 2.57
CA ASN A 58 15.07 -21.62 2.89
C ASN A 58 13.62 -21.70 2.36
N ILE A 59 13.30 -22.74 1.59
CA ILE A 59 11.94 -23.00 1.13
C ILE A 59 11.50 -24.36 1.67
N LYS A 60 10.34 -24.42 2.30
CA LYS A 60 9.76 -25.68 2.79
C LYS A 60 9.62 -26.69 1.66
N ALA A 61 9.96 -27.95 1.93
CA ALA A 61 10.12 -28.99 0.91
C ALA A 61 8.88 -29.23 0.04
N ASP A 62 7.68 -29.07 0.62
CA ASP A 62 6.40 -29.30 -0.07
C ASP A 62 5.81 -28.03 -0.69
N SER A 63 6.59 -26.95 -0.78
CA SER A 63 6.13 -25.69 -1.35
C SER A 63 6.01 -25.77 -2.88
N ASP A 64 4.88 -25.30 -3.40
CA ASP A 64 4.63 -25.12 -4.84
C ASP A 64 5.27 -23.81 -5.34
N VAL A 65 6.60 -23.83 -5.50
CA VAL A 65 7.38 -22.63 -5.86
C VAL A 65 6.99 -22.07 -7.22
N LEU A 66 6.94 -22.92 -8.25
CA LEU A 66 6.61 -22.48 -9.60
C LEU A 66 5.16 -22.07 -9.72
N GLY A 67 4.26 -22.72 -8.99
CA GLY A 67 2.87 -22.32 -8.92
C GLY A 67 2.69 -20.97 -8.23
N ALA A 68 3.43 -20.70 -7.15
CA ALA A 68 3.43 -19.40 -6.47
C ALA A 68 3.91 -18.28 -7.42
N VAL A 69 5.04 -18.47 -8.11
CA VAL A 69 5.52 -17.51 -9.12
C VAL A 69 4.46 -17.24 -10.18
N ARG A 70 3.90 -18.30 -10.77
CA ARG A 70 2.89 -18.17 -11.82
C ARG A 70 1.66 -17.39 -11.34
N ARG A 71 1.11 -17.75 -10.18
CA ARG A 71 -0.09 -17.06 -9.63
C ARG A 71 0.20 -15.60 -9.29
N SER A 72 1.38 -15.29 -8.76
CA SER A 72 1.79 -13.92 -8.49
C SER A 72 1.84 -13.07 -9.76
N LEU A 73 2.41 -13.59 -10.85
CA LEU A 73 2.45 -12.90 -12.14
C LEU A 73 1.03 -12.74 -12.74
N GLU A 74 0.23 -13.82 -12.76
CA GLU A 74 -1.13 -13.81 -13.26
C GLU A 74 -2.04 -12.83 -12.50
N THR A 75 -1.78 -12.58 -11.22
CA THR A 75 -2.54 -11.65 -10.40
C THR A 75 -2.44 -10.22 -10.94
N TRP A 76 -1.25 -9.78 -11.35
CA TRP A 76 -1.04 -8.47 -12.00
C TRP A 76 -1.55 -8.42 -13.44
N GLU A 77 -1.38 -9.50 -14.22
CA GLU A 77 -1.88 -9.58 -15.60
C GLU A 77 -3.41 -9.44 -15.70
N LYS A 78 -4.14 -9.86 -14.67
CA LYS A 78 -5.61 -9.78 -14.64
C LYS A 78 -6.17 -8.36 -14.52
N VAL A 79 -5.39 -7.42 -14.02
CA VAL A 79 -5.90 -6.09 -13.65
C VAL A 79 -5.32 -4.95 -14.49
N ALA A 80 -4.24 -5.20 -15.24
CA ALA A 80 -3.57 -4.20 -16.05
C ALA A 80 -3.21 -4.75 -17.43
N ASN A 81 -2.94 -3.85 -18.38
CA ASN A 81 -2.58 -4.24 -19.76
C ASN A 81 -1.09 -4.65 -19.85
N ILE A 82 -0.74 -5.72 -19.17
CA ILE A 82 0.62 -6.30 -19.14
C ILE A 82 0.60 -7.81 -19.37
N LYS A 83 1.73 -8.37 -19.77
CA LYS A 83 1.96 -9.80 -19.97
C LYS A 83 3.40 -10.15 -19.62
N PHE A 84 3.60 -11.22 -18.86
CA PHE A 84 4.93 -11.71 -18.55
C PHE A 84 5.37 -12.82 -19.50
N GLU A 85 6.62 -12.74 -19.99
CA GLU A 85 7.30 -13.81 -20.70
C GLU A 85 8.32 -14.46 -19.76
N VAL A 86 8.00 -15.67 -19.29
CA VAL A 86 8.79 -16.37 -18.28
C VAL A 86 9.73 -17.37 -18.93
N THR A 87 11.01 -17.29 -18.59
CA THR A 87 12.06 -18.21 -18.98
C THR A 87 12.78 -18.78 -17.74
N THR A 88 13.68 -19.73 -17.93
CA THR A 88 14.58 -20.21 -16.89
C THR A 88 15.99 -19.75 -17.15
N SER A 89 16.79 -19.55 -16.09
CA SER A 89 18.19 -19.13 -16.17
C SER A 89 19.06 -19.88 -15.18
N ASP A 90 20.29 -20.19 -15.56
CA ASP A 90 21.32 -20.71 -14.65
C ASP A 90 22.00 -19.57 -13.87
N ASN A 91 21.69 -18.30 -14.15
CA ASN A 91 22.14 -17.17 -13.34
C ASN A 91 21.63 -17.33 -11.91
N GLN A 92 22.53 -17.02 -10.95
CA GLN A 92 22.25 -17.08 -9.52
C GLN A 92 22.29 -15.70 -8.88
N SER A 93 23.11 -14.81 -9.43
CA SER A 93 23.33 -13.46 -8.92
C SER A 93 22.53 -12.44 -9.72
N VAL A 94 22.01 -11.48 -9.00
CA VAL A 94 21.47 -10.23 -9.60
C VAL A 94 22.62 -9.36 -10.09
N SER A 95 22.31 -8.41 -10.96
CA SER A 95 23.29 -7.44 -11.48
C SER A 95 23.93 -6.63 -10.34
N PRO A 96 25.25 -6.39 -10.36
CA PRO A 96 25.94 -5.61 -9.32
C PRO A 96 25.48 -4.17 -9.23
N SER A 97 25.54 -3.60 -8.02
CA SER A 97 25.24 -2.19 -7.76
C SER A 97 26.08 -1.23 -8.60
N GLY A 98 25.47 -0.12 -9.04
CA GLY A 98 26.17 0.99 -9.71
C GLY A 98 26.57 0.71 -11.15
N LYS A 99 26.09 -0.37 -11.76
CA LYS A 99 26.25 -0.67 -13.20
C LYS A 99 24.88 -0.65 -13.86
N SER A 100 24.89 -0.45 -15.19
CA SER A 100 23.74 -0.82 -16.01
C SER A 100 23.53 -2.32 -15.83
N GLY A 101 22.29 -2.77 -15.71
CA GLY A 101 21.95 -4.17 -15.58
C GLY A 101 22.53 -5.05 -16.70
N ASP A 102 22.42 -6.35 -16.56
CA ASP A 102 22.87 -7.32 -17.58
C ASP A 102 21.79 -7.62 -18.65
N GLY A 103 20.62 -7.00 -18.53
CA GLY A 103 19.47 -7.17 -19.42
C GLY A 103 18.61 -8.38 -19.08
N VAL A 104 18.84 -9.04 -17.94
CA VAL A 104 18.08 -10.21 -17.50
C VAL A 104 17.36 -9.90 -16.18
N SER A 105 16.04 -9.75 -16.22
CA SER A 105 15.23 -9.59 -15.02
C SER A 105 15.13 -10.93 -14.29
N LEU A 106 15.88 -11.11 -13.21
CA LEU A 106 16.07 -12.38 -12.52
C LEU A 106 15.24 -12.46 -11.23
N ILE A 107 14.56 -13.59 -11.01
CA ILE A 107 14.03 -13.96 -9.67
C ILE A 107 14.91 -15.07 -9.09
N THR A 108 15.50 -14.84 -7.92
CA THR A 108 16.47 -15.76 -7.29
C THR A 108 16.34 -15.81 -5.77
N ILE A 109 16.85 -16.89 -5.16
CA ILE A 109 17.05 -17.06 -3.70
C ILE A 109 18.49 -17.49 -3.37
N ALA A 110 19.37 -17.47 -4.35
CA ALA A 110 20.75 -17.94 -4.16
C ALA A 110 21.55 -17.04 -3.21
N GLN A 111 22.40 -17.66 -2.38
CA GLN A 111 23.28 -16.97 -1.42
C GLN A 111 24.58 -16.50 -2.09
N THR A 112 24.49 -15.66 -3.10
CA THR A 112 25.69 -15.07 -3.72
C THR A 112 26.05 -13.75 -3.02
N THR A 113 27.29 -13.30 -3.16
CA THR A 113 27.74 -12.03 -2.56
C THR A 113 26.90 -10.84 -3.03
N ASP A 114 26.58 -10.78 -4.32
CA ASP A 114 25.79 -9.67 -4.90
C ASP A 114 24.36 -9.66 -4.36
N ASN A 115 23.76 -10.84 -4.16
CA ASN A 115 22.44 -10.97 -3.58
C ASN A 115 22.42 -10.58 -2.09
N LEU A 116 23.41 -11.02 -1.32
CA LEU A 116 23.50 -10.77 0.12
C LEU A 116 23.70 -9.28 0.45
N ILE A 117 24.46 -8.58 -0.37
CA ILE A 117 24.70 -7.12 -0.19
C ILE A 117 23.37 -6.32 -0.21
N LEU A 118 22.33 -6.79 -0.90
CA LEU A 118 21.05 -6.09 -0.95
C LEU A 118 20.35 -6.00 0.41
N PHE A 119 20.61 -6.91 1.32
CA PHE A 119 19.94 -6.96 2.63
C PHE A 119 20.70 -6.19 3.73
N GLY A 120 22.02 -6.07 3.65
CA GLY A 120 22.82 -5.33 4.63
C GLY A 120 22.49 -5.67 6.08
N SER A 121 22.18 -4.65 6.90
CA SER A 121 21.76 -4.79 8.31
C SER A 121 20.30 -5.24 8.49
N ASP A 122 19.48 -5.20 7.44
CA ASP A 122 18.03 -5.42 7.54
C ASP A 122 17.63 -6.89 7.23
N SER A 123 18.61 -7.79 7.18
CA SER A 123 18.41 -9.18 6.78
C SER A 123 17.39 -9.95 7.63
N GLU A 124 17.14 -9.55 8.87
CA GLU A 124 16.16 -10.19 9.75
C GLU A 124 14.73 -9.70 9.57
N ALA A 125 14.55 -8.49 9.04
CA ALA A 125 13.25 -7.82 8.94
C ALA A 125 12.60 -7.93 7.56
N VAL A 126 13.37 -8.17 6.49
CA VAL A 126 12.93 -8.06 5.10
C VAL A 126 12.79 -9.44 4.47
N SER A 127 11.66 -9.70 3.81
CA SER A 127 11.37 -10.96 3.10
C SER A 127 12.07 -11.08 1.75
N ALA A 128 12.12 -10.00 0.99
CA ALA A 128 12.75 -9.93 -0.33
C ALA A 128 13.16 -8.49 -0.66
N ARG A 129 13.85 -8.31 -1.77
CA ARG A 129 14.15 -6.98 -2.32
C ARG A 129 14.13 -7.02 -3.83
N THR A 130 13.56 -5.97 -4.41
CA THR A 130 13.58 -5.70 -5.84
C THR A 130 14.58 -4.60 -6.17
N ARG A 131 15.44 -4.84 -7.16
CA ARG A 131 16.35 -3.85 -7.73
C ARG A 131 15.92 -3.52 -9.15
N ILE A 132 15.81 -2.24 -9.47
CA ILE A 132 15.38 -1.76 -10.77
C ILE A 132 16.50 -1.00 -11.46
N PHE A 133 16.67 -1.28 -12.75
CA PHE A 133 17.50 -0.50 -13.66
C PHE A 133 16.60 0.20 -14.67
N TYR A 134 16.88 1.47 -14.95
CA TYR A 134 16.08 2.30 -15.85
C TYR A 134 16.94 3.27 -16.63
N ASN A 135 16.43 3.75 -17.73
CA ASN A 135 17.12 4.75 -18.54
C ASN A 135 16.67 6.19 -18.21
N GLY A 136 17.34 7.19 -18.78
CA GLY A 136 17.03 8.60 -18.55
C GLY A 136 15.62 9.05 -19.02
N LYS A 137 14.80 8.16 -19.55
CA LYS A 137 13.38 8.42 -19.87
C LYS A 137 12.42 7.85 -18.81
N GLY A 138 12.91 7.23 -17.74
CA GLY A 138 12.11 6.52 -16.75
C GLY A 138 11.65 5.12 -17.21
N LEU A 139 12.16 4.62 -18.34
CA LEU A 139 11.80 3.28 -18.79
C LEU A 139 12.66 2.24 -18.07
N ILE A 140 11.99 1.30 -17.40
CA ILE A 140 12.63 0.14 -16.79
C ILE A 140 13.23 -0.73 -17.91
N THR A 141 14.48 -1.11 -17.73
CA THR A 141 15.24 -1.95 -18.66
C THR A 141 15.53 -3.33 -18.09
N GLU A 142 15.54 -3.45 -16.76
CA GLU A 142 15.77 -4.68 -16.01
C GLU A 142 15.23 -4.50 -14.58
N ALA A 143 14.72 -5.56 -13.98
CA ALA A 143 14.36 -5.57 -12.56
C ALA A 143 14.58 -6.96 -11.97
N ASP A 144 15.44 -7.03 -10.94
CA ASP A 144 15.81 -8.26 -10.26
C ASP A 144 15.08 -8.39 -8.93
N ILE A 145 14.58 -9.58 -8.62
CA ILE A 145 13.96 -9.92 -7.33
C ILE A 145 14.85 -10.93 -6.61
N VAL A 146 15.26 -10.60 -5.38
CA VAL A 146 15.97 -11.54 -4.50
C VAL A 146 15.10 -11.84 -3.31
N LEU A 147 14.66 -13.09 -3.19
CA LEU A 147 14.10 -13.62 -1.95
C LEU A 147 15.22 -13.70 -0.92
N ASN A 148 14.96 -13.24 0.31
CA ASN A 148 16.00 -13.15 1.34
C ASN A 148 16.47 -14.55 1.79
N PRO A 149 17.71 -14.92 1.51
CA PRO A 149 18.22 -16.25 1.84
C PRO A 149 18.53 -16.45 3.34
N TYR A 150 18.23 -15.48 4.19
CA TYR A 150 18.23 -15.61 5.65
C TYR A 150 16.84 -15.92 6.23
N GLN A 151 15.80 -15.89 5.40
CA GLN A 151 14.41 -16.12 5.80
C GLN A 151 13.92 -17.52 5.37
N GLN A 152 12.80 -17.93 5.94
CA GLN A 152 12.11 -19.17 5.58
C GLN A 152 10.83 -18.84 4.83
N PHE A 153 10.55 -19.56 3.76
CA PHE A 153 9.37 -19.39 2.92
C PHE A 153 8.56 -20.68 2.83
N SER A 154 7.25 -20.53 2.65
CA SER A 154 6.35 -21.63 2.29
C SER A 154 5.22 -21.14 1.39
N SER A 155 4.59 -22.06 0.68
CA SER A 155 3.37 -21.80 -0.09
C SER A 155 2.09 -22.30 0.61
N ASP A 156 2.21 -22.94 1.76
CA ASP A 156 1.15 -23.63 2.52
C ASP A 156 0.76 -22.93 3.83
N GLY A 157 1.34 -21.76 4.14
CA GLY A 157 1.08 -21.03 5.37
C GLY A 157 1.78 -21.61 6.62
N SER A 158 2.86 -22.40 6.47
CA SER A 158 3.63 -22.94 7.59
C SER A 158 4.06 -21.85 8.57
N ILE A 159 3.81 -22.06 9.87
CA ILE A 159 4.10 -21.10 10.93
C ILE A 159 5.57 -20.65 10.91
N GLY A 160 5.82 -19.36 11.08
CA GLY A 160 7.16 -18.77 11.15
C GLY A 160 7.84 -18.56 9.79
N THR A 161 7.16 -18.88 8.69
CA THR A 161 7.65 -18.62 7.33
C THR A 161 6.97 -17.39 6.72
N PHE A 162 7.63 -16.73 5.79
CA PHE A 162 6.95 -15.80 4.87
C PHE A 162 6.17 -16.60 3.83
N ASP A 163 5.00 -16.07 3.46
CA ASP A 163 4.21 -16.61 2.36
C ASP A 163 4.89 -16.28 1.02
N LEU A 164 5.27 -17.32 0.29
CA LEU A 164 6.06 -17.18 -0.94
C LEU A 164 5.28 -16.43 -2.04
N GLU A 165 3.99 -16.74 -2.21
CA GLU A 165 3.15 -16.10 -3.22
C GLU A 165 2.89 -14.62 -2.88
N ALA A 166 2.58 -14.31 -1.63
CA ALA A 166 2.39 -12.93 -1.19
C ALA A 166 3.68 -12.10 -1.33
N THR A 167 4.83 -12.65 -0.92
CA THR A 167 6.12 -11.98 -1.10
C THR A 167 6.40 -11.70 -2.57
N LEU A 168 6.22 -12.68 -3.45
CA LEU A 168 6.42 -12.49 -4.88
C LEU A 168 5.41 -11.50 -5.49
N THR A 169 4.16 -11.52 -5.07
CA THR A 169 3.15 -10.56 -5.55
C THR A 169 3.56 -9.13 -5.21
N HIS A 170 4.04 -8.89 -3.97
CA HIS A 170 4.57 -7.60 -3.54
C HIS A 170 5.79 -7.17 -4.37
N GLU A 171 6.81 -8.02 -4.48
CA GLU A 171 8.05 -7.68 -5.20
C GLU A 171 7.82 -7.46 -6.70
N ILE A 172 6.88 -8.19 -7.32
CA ILE A 172 6.48 -7.96 -8.71
C ILE A 172 5.83 -6.59 -8.86
N GLY A 173 5.10 -6.09 -7.88
CA GLY A 173 4.61 -4.71 -7.87
C GLY A 173 5.75 -3.69 -7.96
N HIS A 174 6.84 -3.89 -7.20
CA HIS A 174 8.05 -3.08 -7.33
C HIS A 174 8.71 -3.22 -8.70
N LEU A 175 8.85 -4.44 -9.22
CA LEU A 175 9.36 -4.72 -10.56
C LEU A 175 8.57 -3.98 -11.64
N LEU A 176 7.28 -3.78 -11.42
CA LEU A 176 6.39 -3.04 -12.32
C LEU A 176 6.48 -1.52 -12.17
N GLY A 177 7.19 -1.00 -11.15
CA GLY A 177 7.36 0.43 -10.90
C GLY A 177 6.46 0.99 -9.81
N LEU A 178 5.78 0.16 -9.01
CA LEU A 178 5.04 0.61 -7.82
C LEU A 178 5.98 0.81 -6.64
N GLU A 179 5.67 1.79 -5.80
CA GLU A 179 6.29 2.04 -4.49
C GLU A 179 5.38 1.48 -3.38
N HIS A 180 5.80 1.56 -2.13
CA HIS A 180 4.97 1.14 -1.00
C HIS A 180 3.70 1.97 -0.87
N SER A 181 2.61 1.30 -0.55
CA SER A 181 1.32 1.92 -0.24
C SER A 181 1.23 2.39 1.21
N THR A 182 0.47 3.44 1.43
CA THR A 182 0.08 3.92 2.77
C THR A 182 -1.19 3.25 3.31
N ILE A 183 -1.83 2.38 2.50
CA ILE A 183 -3.00 1.61 2.89
C ILE A 183 -2.54 0.31 3.54
N ILE A 184 -2.89 0.09 4.80
CA ILE A 184 -2.35 -1.01 5.62
C ILE A 184 -2.67 -2.40 5.04
N GLY A 185 -3.85 -2.56 4.42
CA GLY A 185 -4.26 -3.83 3.80
C GLY A 185 -3.77 -4.04 2.37
N ALA A 186 -3.14 -3.05 1.75
CA ALA A 186 -2.63 -3.19 0.38
C ALA A 186 -1.51 -4.22 0.28
N THR A 187 -1.43 -4.92 -0.85
CA THR A 187 -0.32 -5.84 -1.13
C THR A 187 1.01 -5.09 -1.17
N MET A 188 1.00 -3.84 -1.66
CA MET A 188 2.18 -2.97 -1.65
C MET A 188 2.45 -2.28 -0.32
N HIS A 189 1.78 -2.65 0.79
CA HIS A 189 2.16 -2.13 2.11
C HIS A 189 3.57 -2.55 2.49
N ALA A 190 4.32 -1.64 3.16
CA ALA A 190 5.74 -1.84 3.46
C ALA A 190 6.05 -3.01 4.41
N HIS A 191 5.08 -3.40 5.23
CA HIS A 191 5.25 -4.46 6.21
C HIS A 191 4.58 -5.76 5.78
N GLN A 192 5.31 -6.86 5.91
CA GLN A 192 4.81 -8.22 5.73
C GLN A 192 5.02 -9.02 7.01
N GLY A 193 4.01 -9.78 7.42
CA GLY A 193 4.10 -10.69 8.56
C GLY A 193 4.47 -12.11 8.14
N LYS A 194 5.15 -12.84 9.04
CA LYS A 194 5.30 -14.28 8.90
C LYS A 194 4.00 -14.98 9.30
N ASN A 195 3.72 -16.10 8.67
CA ASN A 195 2.57 -16.95 8.98
C ASN A 195 2.52 -17.31 10.46
N GLY A 196 1.36 -17.11 11.10
CA GLY A 196 1.13 -17.42 12.50
C GLY A 196 1.80 -16.47 13.50
N ILE A 197 2.46 -15.40 13.05
CA ILE A 197 2.98 -14.34 13.91
C ILE A 197 1.90 -13.28 14.12
N TYR A 198 1.93 -12.58 15.25
CA TYR A 198 0.92 -11.58 15.67
C TYR A 198 -0.49 -12.16 15.82
N ASN A 199 -0.60 -13.49 16.02
CA ASN A 199 -1.88 -14.21 16.07
C ASN A 199 -2.80 -13.97 14.86
N LEU A 200 -2.29 -13.34 13.83
CA LEU A 200 -3.02 -13.25 12.57
C LEU A 200 -3.21 -14.66 12.04
N PRO A 201 -4.42 -15.00 11.61
CA PRO A 201 -4.64 -16.25 10.90
C PRO A 201 -3.64 -16.32 9.75
N GLY A 202 -3.16 -17.50 9.35
CA GLY A 202 -2.11 -17.71 8.32
C GLY A 202 -2.45 -17.07 6.97
N TYR A 203 -2.61 -15.77 7.02
CA TYR A 203 -3.07 -14.88 5.97
C TYR A 203 -1.89 -14.09 5.44
N SER A 204 -1.85 -14.01 4.16
CA SER A 204 -0.89 -13.19 3.44
C SER A 204 -1.60 -12.60 2.23
N SER A 205 -1.35 -11.34 1.93
CA SER A 205 -1.92 -10.63 0.78
C SER A 205 -1.47 -11.25 -0.54
N ARG A 206 -2.18 -12.29 -0.99
CA ARG A 206 -1.98 -12.90 -2.32
C ARG A 206 -2.82 -12.23 -3.39
N THR A 207 -3.82 -11.44 -2.97
CA THR A 207 -4.76 -10.71 -3.82
C THR A 207 -4.47 -9.21 -3.74
N LEU A 208 -4.60 -8.51 -4.85
CA LEU A 208 -4.38 -7.07 -4.91
C LEU A 208 -5.54 -6.32 -4.25
N ALA A 209 -5.21 -5.31 -3.45
CA ALA A 209 -6.15 -4.30 -3.02
C ALA A 209 -6.54 -3.37 -4.20
N GLU A 210 -7.65 -2.67 -4.09
CA GLU A 210 -8.04 -1.67 -5.11
C GLU A 210 -7.00 -0.56 -5.25
N ASP A 211 -6.24 -0.25 -4.20
CA ASP A 211 -5.10 0.69 -4.23
C ASP A 211 -3.98 0.19 -5.15
N ASP A 212 -3.59 -1.08 -5.03
CA ASP A 212 -2.59 -1.70 -5.90
C ASP A 212 -3.05 -1.73 -7.37
N ILE A 213 -4.34 -2.06 -7.57
CA ILE A 213 -4.98 -2.10 -8.88
C ILE A 213 -5.01 -0.70 -9.51
N SER A 214 -5.35 0.32 -8.74
CA SER A 214 -5.36 1.71 -9.20
C SER A 214 -3.94 2.16 -9.59
N GLY A 215 -2.94 1.86 -8.78
CA GLY A 215 -1.54 2.16 -9.05
C GLY A 215 -1.01 1.53 -10.34
N ILE A 216 -1.26 0.24 -10.54
CA ILE A 216 -0.78 -0.44 -11.75
C ILE A 216 -1.50 0.02 -13.02
N ARG A 217 -2.81 0.32 -12.91
CA ARG A 217 -3.59 0.89 -14.01
C ARG A 217 -3.13 2.30 -14.40
N ALA A 218 -2.64 3.08 -13.44
CA ALA A 218 -2.04 4.39 -13.71
C ALA A 218 -0.76 4.29 -14.58
N LEU A 219 0.00 3.19 -14.45
CA LEU A 219 1.24 2.97 -15.21
C LEU A 219 1.01 2.31 -16.59
N TYR A 220 0.10 1.36 -16.68
CA TYR A 220 -0.05 0.49 -17.87
C TYR A 220 -1.45 0.53 -18.49
N GLY A 221 -2.39 1.26 -17.90
CA GLY A 221 -3.80 1.20 -18.26
C GLY A 221 -4.48 -0.07 -17.73
N ALA A 222 -5.81 -0.05 -17.72
CA ALA A 222 -6.60 -1.22 -17.38
C ALA A 222 -6.51 -2.28 -18.46
N GLU A 223 -6.81 -3.52 -18.10
CA GLU A 223 -7.04 -4.59 -19.06
C GLU A 223 -8.08 -4.19 -20.12
N ILE A 224 -7.97 -4.72 -21.33
CA ILE A 224 -8.81 -4.35 -22.49
C ILE A 224 -10.31 -4.57 -22.23
N SER A 225 -10.66 -5.54 -21.37
CA SER A 225 -12.05 -5.87 -21.03
C SER A 225 -12.69 -4.82 -20.09
N ASN A 226 -11.92 -4.09 -19.31
CA ASN A 226 -12.43 -3.09 -18.37
C ASN A 226 -12.80 -1.79 -19.09
N LYS A 227 -14.08 -1.66 -19.42
CA LYS A 227 -14.62 -0.48 -20.11
C LYS A 227 -14.89 0.70 -19.17
N ASP A 228 -14.93 0.47 -17.87
CA ASP A 228 -15.29 1.47 -16.86
C ASP A 228 -14.08 2.11 -16.16
N CYS A 229 -12.89 1.76 -16.58
CA CYS A 229 -11.66 2.41 -16.16
C CYS A 229 -11.20 3.42 -17.23
N CYS A 230 -10.47 4.46 -16.92
CA CYS A 230 -10.03 4.94 -15.64
C CYS A 230 -10.30 6.43 -15.55
N GLY A 231 -10.56 6.89 -14.34
CA GLY A 231 -10.65 8.32 -14.02
C GLY A 231 -9.50 8.75 -13.11
N THR A 232 -9.36 10.06 -12.93
CA THR A 232 -8.29 10.69 -12.15
C THR A 232 -8.86 11.73 -11.20
N ILE A 233 -8.38 11.73 -9.97
CA ILE A 233 -8.64 12.77 -8.99
C ILE A 233 -7.30 13.41 -8.66
N SER A 234 -7.16 14.68 -8.95
CA SER A 234 -6.02 15.50 -8.53
C SER A 234 -6.48 16.61 -7.61
N GLY A 235 -5.58 17.12 -6.79
CA GLY A 235 -5.97 18.23 -5.96
C GLY A 235 -4.83 18.76 -5.11
N LYS A 236 -5.22 19.65 -4.19
CA LYS A 236 -4.31 20.31 -3.28
C LYS A 236 -4.89 20.40 -1.88
N ILE A 237 -4.13 20.00 -0.89
CA ILE A 237 -4.48 20.19 0.52
C ILE A 237 -3.80 21.45 1.03
N LEU A 238 -4.58 22.42 1.48
CA LEU A 238 -4.13 23.71 1.97
C LEU A 238 -4.63 23.98 3.39
N THR A 239 -3.88 24.75 4.15
CA THR A 239 -4.40 25.42 5.36
C THR A 239 -5.31 26.59 4.98
N ALA A 240 -6.01 27.15 5.97
CA ALA A 240 -6.79 28.37 5.81
C ALA A 240 -5.95 29.58 5.32
N ASN A 241 -4.65 29.58 5.55
CA ASN A 241 -3.72 30.62 5.09
C ASN A 241 -3.21 30.36 3.67
N GLY A 242 -3.65 29.28 3.00
CA GLY A 242 -3.22 28.92 1.65
C GLY A 242 -1.89 28.19 1.57
N GLU A 243 -1.34 27.71 2.69
CA GLU A 243 -0.11 26.94 2.73
C GLU A 243 -0.36 25.48 2.37
N GLY A 244 0.45 24.93 1.44
CA GLY A 244 0.39 23.52 1.07
C GLY A 244 0.81 22.58 2.21
N GLN A 245 0.09 21.49 2.39
CA GLN A 245 0.35 20.52 3.44
C GLN A 245 1.06 19.29 2.87
N LYS A 246 2.33 19.11 3.23
CA LYS A 246 3.15 17.94 2.88
C LYS A 246 2.83 16.75 3.80
N ASN A 247 2.96 15.53 3.25
CA ASN A 247 2.76 14.26 3.96
C ASN A 247 1.36 14.13 4.57
N TYR A 248 0.35 14.66 3.90
CA TYR A 248 -1.02 14.28 4.18
C TYR A 248 -1.36 13.04 3.35
N GLN A 249 -1.81 11.99 4.02
CA GLN A 249 -2.46 10.88 3.34
C GLN A 249 -3.83 11.34 2.87
N VAL A 250 -4.05 11.30 1.55
CA VAL A 250 -5.36 11.52 0.92
C VAL A 250 -5.81 10.18 0.37
N TRP A 251 -7.02 9.75 0.74
CA TRP A 251 -7.54 8.48 0.22
C TRP A 251 -9.00 8.62 -0.19
N ALA A 252 -9.38 7.75 -1.13
CA ALA A 252 -10.74 7.62 -1.63
C ALA A 252 -11.37 6.33 -1.11
N GLU A 253 -12.60 6.41 -0.64
CA GLU A 253 -13.44 5.25 -0.32
C GLU A 253 -14.69 5.26 -1.19
N ASN A 254 -15.12 4.09 -1.65
CA ASN A 254 -16.39 3.95 -2.35
C ASN A 254 -17.54 4.42 -1.44
N SER A 255 -18.37 5.33 -1.91
CA SER A 255 -19.42 5.98 -1.09
C SER A 255 -20.51 5.01 -0.62
N GLU A 256 -20.76 3.93 -1.38
CA GLU A 256 -21.78 2.94 -1.07
C GLU A 256 -21.26 1.88 -0.09
N THR A 257 -20.05 1.37 -0.32
CA THR A 257 -19.52 0.23 0.42
C THR A 257 -18.58 0.62 1.55
N GLY A 258 -17.94 1.81 1.46
CA GLY A 258 -16.87 2.23 2.36
C GLY A 258 -15.55 1.48 2.16
N GLN A 259 -15.39 0.77 1.03
CA GLN A 259 -14.13 0.14 0.66
C GLN A 259 -13.10 1.20 0.28
N VAL A 260 -11.86 1.01 0.71
CA VAL A 260 -10.74 1.85 0.28
C VAL A 260 -10.44 1.56 -1.19
N ALA A 261 -10.43 2.59 -2.01
CA ALA A 261 -10.18 2.47 -3.45
C ALA A 261 -8.74 2.84 -3.83
N ALA A 262 -8.17 3.87 -3.21
CA ALA A 262 -6.78 4.25 -3.39
C ALA A 262 -6.35 5.30 -2.37
N GLY A 263 -5.04 5.40 -2.09
CA GLY A 263 -4.46 6.40 -1.20
C GLY A 263 -3.09 6.89 -1.65
N VAL A 264 -2.80 8.17 -1.38
CA VAL A 264 -1.55 8.82 -1.77
C VAL A 264 -1.09 9.80 -0.69
N LEU A 265 0.20 10.16 -0.71
CA LEU A 265 0.72 11.25 0.11
C LEU A 265 0.82 12.55 -0.69
N THR A 266 0.52 13.67 -0.06
CA THR A 266 0.73 14.98 -0.64
C THR A 266 2.22 15.34 -0.66
N ASN A 267 2.63 16.08 -1.69
CA ASN A 267 3.98 16.61 -1.81
C ASN A 267 4.20 17.89 -0.96
N SER A 268 5.38 18.50 -1.10
CA SER A 268 5.76 19.74 -0.37
C SER A 268 4.83 20.94 -0.62
N GLU A 269 4.12 20.95 -1.73
CA GLU A 269 3.16 22.00 -2.11
C GLU A 269 1.72 21.64 -1.76
N GLY A 270 1.49 20.48 -1.16
CA GLY A 270 0.19 19.94 -0.83
C GLY A 270 -0.54 19.23 -1.98
N ASN A 271 0.09 19.09 -3.14
CA ASN A 271 -0.53 18.44 -4.30
C ASN A 271 -0.65 16.92 -4.07
N TYR A 272 -1.75 16.36 -4.57
CA TYR A 272 -1.99 14.91 -4.63
C TYR A 272 -2.59 14.51 -5.99
N LEU A 273 -2.44 13.24 -6.35
CA LEU A 273 -2.93 12.68 -7.59
C LEU A 273 -3.28 11.20 -7.40
N ILE A 274 -4.54 10.84 -7.56
CA ILE A 274 -5.07 9.48 -7.56
C ILE A 274 -5.54 9.16 -8.97
N GLU A 275 -4.98 8.13 -9.59
CA GLU A 275 -5.29 7.72 -10.98
C GLU A 275 -5.72 6.24 -10.98
N GLY A 276 -6.15 5.75 -12.13
CA GLY A 276 -6.48 4.34 -12.30
C GLY A 276 -7.79 3.89 -11.64
N LEU A 277 -8.57 4.84 -11.10
CA LEU A 277 -9.82 4.55 -10.44
C LEU A 277 -10.91 4.16 -11.44
N SER A 278 -11.75 3.21 -11.04
CA SER A 278 -12.97 2.87 -11.77
C SER A 278 -14.02 3.99 -11.68
N ASN A 279 -15.04 3.94 -12.54
CA ASN A 279 -16.21 4.82 -12.39
C ASN A 279 -16.90 4.54 -11.06
N GLY A 280 -17.42 5.57 -10.42
CA GLY A 280 -18.15 5.42 -9.16
C GLY A 280 -18.23 6.69 -8.35
N ASP A 281 -18.94 6.61 -7.24
CA ASP A 281 -19.04 7.67 -6.25
C ASP A 281 -18.04 7.38 -5.12
N TYR A 282 -17.28 8.41 -4.77
CA TYR A 282 -16.21 8.31 -3.78
C TYR A 282 -16.30 9.43 -2.76
N LYS A 283 -15.97 9.08 -1.52
CA LYS A 283 -15.67 10.04 -0.46
C LYS A 283 -14.16 10.15 -0.30
N LEU A 284 -13.68 11.37 -0.26
CA LEU A 284 -12.27 11.67 -0.05
C LEU A 284 -12.04 12.10 1.38
N TYR A 285 -10.96 11.62 1.94
CA TYR A 285 -10.50 11.93 3.29
C TYR A 285 -9.05 12.39 3.25
N ALA A 286 -8.65 13.15 4.27
CA ALA A 286 -7.26 13.53 4.47
C ALA A 286 -6.88 13.42 5.94
N GLN A 287 -5.67 12.92 6.21
CA GLN A 287 -5.07 12.94 7.54
C GLN A 287 -3.59 13.27 7.50
N ASP A 288 -3.09 13.86 8.56
CA ASP A 288 -1.68 14.20 8.73
C ASP A 288 -0.86 12.95 9.02
N PHE A 289 -0.01 12.55 8.08
CA PHE A 289 0.93 11.43 8.21
C PHE A 289 2.31 11.90 8.72
N SER A 290 2.42 13.18 9.09
CA SER A 290 3.62 13.76 9.68
C SER A 290 3.61 13.65 11.22
N GLU A 291 4.71 14.07 11.82
CA GLU A 291 4.81 14.11 13.29
C GLU A 291 3.89 15.16 13.96
N LYS A 292 3.25 16.04 13.19
CA LYS A 292 2.43 17.14 13.74
C LYS A 292 1.10 16.69 14.34
N LYS A 293 0.64 15.49 14.01
CA LYS A 293 -0.57 14.87 14.57
C LYS A 293 -1.80 15.77 14.46
N ARG A 294 -2.28 15.99 13.25
CA ARG A 294 -3.51 16.72 12.98
C ARG A 294 -4.69 15.77 12.83
N SER A 295 -5.88 16.25 13.22
CA SER A 295 -7.12 15.50 13.05
C SER A 295 -7.43 15.24 11.59
N ALA A 296 -7.85 14.02 11.28
CA ALA A 296 -8.36 13.66 9.96
C ALA A 296 -9.68 14.38 9.66
N GLU A 297 -9.96 14.56 8.37
CA GLU A 297 -11.18 15.20 7.87
C GLU A 297 -11.71 14.47 6.63
N GLU A 298 -13.03 14.39 6.49
CA GLU A 298 -13.67 14.14 5.20
C GLU A 298 -13.59 15.46 4.42
N ILE A 299 -13.06 15.42 3.19
CA ILE A 299 -12.74 16.63 2.43
C ILE A 299 -13.67 16.88 1.25
N GLU A 300 -14.20 15.83 0.62
CA GLU A 300 -15.03 15.94 -0.58
C GLU A 300 -15.82 14.68 -0.84
N GLU A 301 -16.99 14.79 -1.49
CA GLU A 301 -17.71 13.67 -2.09
C GLU A 301 -17.85 13.92 -3.59
N ILE A 302 -17.47 12.93 -4.41
CA ILE A 302 -17.34 13.11 -5.86
C ILE A 302 -17.95 11.94 -6.63
N THR A 303 -18.41 12.22 -7.85
CA THR A 303 -18.73 11.20 -8.86
C THR A 303 -17.67 11.21 -9.95
N LEU A 304 -16.97 10.09 -10.11
CA LEU A 304 -15.96 9.88 -11.12
C LEU A 304 -16.50 9.09 -12.30
N VAL A 305 -16.32 9.61 -13.50
CA VAL A 305 -16.67 8.93 -14.74
C VAL A 305 -15.44 8.78 -15.63
N LYS A 306 -15.42 7.74 -16.46
CA LYS A 306 -14.30 7.39 -17.34
C LYS A 306 -13.74 8.59 -18.11
N GLY A 307 -12.42 8.71 -18.09
CA GLY A 307 -11.70 9.77 -18.78
C GLY A 307 -11.89 11.16 -18.17
N LYS A 308 -12.58 11.29 -17.04
CA LYS A 308 -12.73 12.53 -16.33
C LYS A 308 -11.58 12.74 -15.36
N ASN A 309 -10.97 13.90 -15.43
CA ASN A 309 -9.98 14.35 -14.47
C ASN A 309 -10.64 15.43 -13.59
N LEU A 310 -10.74 15.16 -12.30
CA LEU A 310 -11.19 16.13 -11.31
C LEU A 310 -9.97 16.83 -10.72
N ASN A 311 -10.06 18.14 -10.54
CA ASN A 311 -9.03 18.92 -9.89
C ASN A 311 -9.65 19.73 -8.75
N LEU A 312 -9.26 19.42 -7.53
CA LEU A 312 -9.89 19.90 -6.31
C LEU A 312 -8.91 20.78 -5.52
N VAL A 313 -9.46 21.75 -4.78
CA VAL A 313 -8.70 22.53 -3.80
C VAL A 313 -9.40 22.42 -2.47
N ASN A 314 -8.79 21.70 -1.55
CA ASN A 314 -9.36 21.39 -0.26
C ASN A 314 -8.66 22.19 0.84
N ILE A 315 -9.41 22.97 1.60
CA ILE A 315 -8.92 23.74 2.74
C ILE A 315 -9.30 22.98 4.00
N ILE A 316 -8.29 22.49 4.71
CA ILE A 316 -8.47 21.71 5.94
C ILE A 316 -8.47 22.61 7.18
N LYS A 317 -9.18 22.18 8.23
CA LYS A 317 -9.18 22.86 9.54
C LYS A 317 -7.85 22.74 10.25
N ASN A 318 -7.07 21.72 9.92
CA ASN A 318 -5.73 21.49 10.46
C ASN A 318 -5.68 21.50 12.01
N ALA A 319 -6.71 20.94 12.65
CA ALA A 319 -6.88 20.97 14.07
C ALA A 319 -5.94 19.97 14.77
N ALA A 320 -5.16 20.43 15.75
CA ALA A 320 -4.28 19.56 16.53
C ALA A 320 -5.08 18.49 17.29
N LYS A 321 -4.52 17.28 17.40
CA LYS A 321 -4.99 16.20 18.27
C LYS A 321 -3.89 15.81 19.24
N ASP A 322 -4.26 15.34 20.40
CA ASP A 322 -3.38 14.92 21.49
C ASP A 322 -3.26 13.39 21.62
N PHE A 323 -3.92 12.66 20.75
CA PHE A 323 -3.87 11.20 20.66
C PHE A 323 -3.51 10.75 19.25
N ASP A 324 -3.04 9.52 19.10
CA ASP A 324 -2.86 8.86 17.82
C ASP A 324 -3.03 7.34 17.94
N VAL A 325 -3.40 6.71 16.83
CA VAL A 325 -3.45 5.27 16.68
C VAL A 325 -2.33 4.84 15.76
N GLN A 326 -1.45 3.95 16.24
CA GLN A 326 -0.24 3.53 15.53
C GLN A 326 -0.30 2.08 15.10
N TYR A 327 -1.01 1.26 15.85
CA TYR A 327 -1.04 -0.19 15.67
C TYR A 327 -2.47 -0.71 15.68
N ILE A 328 -2.68 -1.76 14.92
CA ILE A 328 -3.89 -2.59 14.96
C ILE A 328 -3.49 -4.02 15.31
N GLY A 329 -4.42 -4.82 15.82
CA GLY A 329 -4.09 -6.18 16.15
C GLY A 329 -5.27 -7.08 16.43
N PHE A 330 -4.93 -8.34 16.67
CA PHE A 330 -5.86 -9.43 16.90
C PHE A 330 -5.31 -10.36 18.00
N ASN A 331 -6.21 -11.01 18.76
CA ASN A 331 -5.84 -11.92 19.85
C ASN A 331 -4.77 -11.39 20.82
N GLY A 332 -4.84 -10.10 21.15
CA GLY A 332 -3.94 -9.48 22.13
C GLY A 332 -2.55 -9.14 21.60
N GLN A 333 -2.28 -9.26 20.32
CA GLN A 333 -1.03 -8.82 19.71
C GLN A 333 -1.28 -7.65 18.77
N LEU A 334 -0.37 -6.68 18.78
CA LEU A 334 -0.40 -5.47 17.96
C LEU A 334 0.66 -5.53 16.86
N SER A 335 0.32 -5.00 15.69
CA SER A 335 1.22 -4.90 14.54
C SER A 335 0.83 -3.71 13.66
N GLU A 336 1.59 -3.51 12.58
CA GLU A 336 1.27 -2.59 11.49
C GLU A 336 0.65 -3.33 10.29
N LEU A 337 0.07 -4.51 10.54
CA LEU A 337 -0.56 -5.35 9.51
C LEU A 337 -2.07 -5.28 9.63
N ALA A 338 -2.77 -5.32 8.50
CA ALA A 338 -4.22 -5.38 8.49
C ALA A 338 -4.72 -6.68 9.16
N VAL A 339 -5.87 -6.58 9.82
CA VAL A 339 -6.52 -7.72 10.43
C VAL A 339 -7.50 -8.33 9.44
N PRO A 340 -7.29 -9.60 9.02
CA PRO A 340 -8.22 -10.29 8.15
C PRO A 340 -9.49 -10.67 8.92
N VAL A 341 -10.63 -10.38 8.31
CA VAL A 341 -11.95 -10.67 8.87
C VAL A 341 -12.85 -11.32 7.82
N ASN A 342 -13.78 -12.14 8.27
CA ASN A 342 -14.75 -12.80 7.41
C ASN A 342 -16.16 -12.20 7.57
N SER A 343 -16.85 -12.11 6.47
CA SER A 343 -18.26 -11.70 6.42
C SER A 343 -19.13 -12.56 7.35
N GLY A 344 -19.99 -11.92 8.13
CA GLY A 344 -20.94 -12.57 9.03
C GLY A 344 -20.41 -12.88 10.43
N ASN A 345 -19.15 -12.60 10.73
CA ASN A 345 -18.51 -12.93 12.01
C ASN A 345 -18.34 -11.70 12.92
N THR A 346 -18.02 -11.99 14.18
CA THR A 346 -17.71 -10.99 15.20
C THR A 346 -16.27 -11.20 15.66
N TYR A 347 -15.53 -10.09 15.85
CA TYR A 347 -14.13 -10.11 16.22
C TYR A 347 -13.85 -9.12 17.36
N ILE A 348 -12.84 -9.40 18.16
CA ILE A 348 -12.25 -8.44 19.08
C ILE A 348 -10.99 -7.88 18.43
N ILE A 349 -11.03 -6.59 18.13
CA ILE A 349 -9.91 -5.85 17.55
C ILE A 349 -9.18 -5.09 18.64
N TYR A 350 -7.88 -5.00 18.51
CA TYR A 350 -6.98 -4.27 19.40
C TYR A 350 -6.38 -3.11 18.64
N ILE A 351 -6.28 -1.97 19.28
CA ILE A 351 -5.55 -0.81 18.78
C ILE A 351 -4.55 -0.35 19.83
N GLY A 352 -3.39 0.09 19.36
CA GLY A 352 -2.33 0.65 20.19
C GLY A 352 -1.95 2.04 19.71
N GLY A 353 -1.66 2.94 20.63
CA GLY A 353 -1.28 4.31 20.29
C GLY A 353 -1.01 5.16 21.51
N LYS A 354 -1.07 6.48 21.36
CA LYS A 354 -0.85 7.42 22.45
C LYS A 354 -2.17 8.02 22.91
N ASN A 355 -2.34 8.11 24.23
CA ASN A 355 -3.47 8.83 24.88
C ASN A 355 -4.86 8.32 24.45
N LEU A 356 -5.02 7.02 24.26
CA LEU A 356 -6.32 6.39 23.97
C LEU A 356 -7.09 6.22 25.29
N ASP A 357 -8.00 7.13 25.61
CA ASP A 357 -8.82 7.05 26.80
C ASP A 357 -10.18 6.43 26.50
N VAL A 358 -10.40 5.20 26.97
CA VAL A 358 -11.63 4.41 26.78
C VAL A 358 -12.93 5.11 27.22
N LYS A 359 -12.84 6.12 28.09
CA LYS A 359 -14.00 6.88 28.56
C LYS A 359 -14.44 7.96 27.59
N THR A 360 -13.59 8.33 26.64
CA THR A 360 -13.77 9.50 25.79
C THR A 360 -13.67 9.20 24.31
N ILE A 361 -13.23 8.00 23.93
CA ILE A 361 -13.13 7.60 22.54
C ILE A 361 -14.37 6.83 22.04
N GLU A 362 -14.65 6.99 20.77
CA GLU A 362 -15.67 6.26 20.02
C GLU A 362 -15.01 5.67 18.79
N ILE A 363 -15.35 4.43 18.43
CA ILE A 363 -14.91 3.76 17.22
C ILE A 363 -16.00 3.87 16.17
N LYS A 364 -15.65 4.35 14.97
CA LYS A 364 -16.57 4.51 13.84
C LYS A 364 -16.04 3.89 12.57
N PHE A 365 -16.95 3.35 11.78
CA PHE A 365 -16.71 2.87 10.43
C PHE A 365 -17.40 3.77 9.41
N ASN A 366 -16.74 4.01 8.28
CA ASN A 366 -17.37 4.66 7.13
C ASN A 366 -18.25 3.67 6.36
N SER A 367 -17.90 2.39 6.43
CA SER A 367 -18.63 1.31 5.76
C SER A 367 -19.92 0.92 6.52
N PRO A 368 -21.05 0.73 5.81
CA PRO A 368 -22.27 0.20 6.41
C PRO A 368 -22.17 -1.28 6.81
N TYR A 369 -21.14 -1.98 6.37
CA TYR A 369 -20.93 -3.39 6.63
C TYR A 369 -20.25 -3.71 7.96
N PHE A 370 -19.77 -2.69 8.68
CA PHE A 370 -19.09 -2.85 9.96
C PHE A 370 -19.77 -2.06 11.06
N THR A 371 -19.83 -2.66 12.23
CA THR A 371 -20.37 -2.00 13.42
C THR A 371 -19.49 -2.30 14.62
N ALA A 372 -19.03 -1.27 15.34
CA ALA A 372 -18.42 -1.42 16.64
C ALA A 372 -19.50 -1.57 17.70
N THR A 373 -19.34 -2.50 18.64
CA THR A 373 -20.27 -2.70 19.75
C THR A 373 -19.92 -1.69 20.87
N PRO A 374 -20.76 -0.68 21.16
CA PRO A 374 -20.34 0.51 21.94
C PRO A 374 -19.89 0.22 23.37
N LYS A 375 -20.36 -0.85 24.00
CA LYS A 375 -20.04 -1.15 25.42
C LYS A 375 -18.88 -2.12 25.58
N THR A 376 -18.18 -2.47 24.51
CA THR A 376 -17.09 -3.45 24.54
C THR A 376 -15.70 -2.81 24.58
N ILE A 377 -15.62 -1.46 24.50
CA ILE A 377 -14.33 -0.76 24.54
C ILE A 377 -13.70 -0.94 25.91
N SER A 378 -12.54 -1.57 25.95
CA SER A 378 -11.81 -1.89 27.18
C SER A 378 -10.36 -1.47 27.10
N LYS A 379 -9.80 -0.94 28.20
CA LYS A 379 -8.38 -0.65 28.33
C LYS A 379 -7.63 -1.93 28.71
N LEU A 380 -6.48 -2.11 28.10
CA LEU A 380 -5.56 -3.19 28.41
C LEU A 380 -4.24 -2.62 28.93
N ASP A 381 -3.63 -3.33 29.87
CA ASP A 381 -2.33 -2.97 30.41
C ASP A 381 -1.24 -3.85 29.78
N TYR A 382 -0.42 -3.24 28.93
CA TYR A 382 0.72 -3.88 28.29
C TYR A 382 2.05 -3.53 28.98
N GLY A 383 1.99 -2.86 30.13
CA GLY A 383 3.20 -2.50 30.89
C GLY A 383 4.13 -1.52 30.17
N SER A 384 3.62 -0.78 29.17
CA SER A 384 4.37 0.18 28.38
C SER A 384 3.68 1.56 28.39
N GLU A 385 4.35 2.58 27.82
CA GLU A 385 3.74 3.90 27.60
C GLU A 385 2.65 3.89 26.51
N LEU A 386 2.50 2.76 25.81
CA LEU A 386 1.50 2.57 24.78
C LEU A 386 0.13 2.38 25.41
N SER A 387 -0.84 3.21 25.04
CA SER A 387 -2.24 3.00 25.39
C SER A 387 -2.82 1.92 24.48
N VAL A 388 -3.33 0.84 25.05
CA VAL A 388 -3.96 -0.25 24.29
C VAL A 388 -5.42 -0.36 24.65
N VAL A 389 -6.25 -0.47 23.60
CA VAL A 389 -7.70 -0.56 23.70
C VAL A 389 -8.18 -1.73 22.85
N SER A 390 -9.09 -2.54 23.37
CA SER A 390 -9.83 -3.55 22.59
C SER A 390 -11.28 -3.16 22.44
N PHE A 391 -11.91 -3.59 21.35
CA PHE A 391 -13.32 -3.41 21.09
C PHE A 391 -13.84 -4.52 20.18
N GLU A 392 -15.13 -4.84 20.32
CA GLU A 392 -15.81 -5.80 19.49
C GLU A 392 -16.33 -5.15 18.21
N ILE A 393 -16.13 -5.82 17.09
CA ILE A 393 -16.71 -5.46 15.81
C ILE A 393 -17.60 -6.60 15.30
N LYS A 394 -18.67 -6.24 14.60
CA LYS A 394 -19.50 -7.16 13.83
C LYS A 394 -19.34 -6.85 12.35
N VAL A 395 -19.01 -7.89 11.58
CA VAL A 395 -18.97 -7.85 10.11
C VAL A 395 -20.28 -8.39 9.58
N ILE A 396 -20.99 -7.60 8.79
CA ILE A 396 -22.33 -7.95 8.30
C ILE A 396 -22.22 -9.05 7.21
N PRO A 397 -23.12 -10.03 7.15
CA PRO A 397 -23.15 -10.99 6.05
C PRO A 397 -23.24 -10.31 4.68
N GLY A 398 -22.45 -10.77 3.71
CA GLY A 398 -22.41 -10.18 2.37
C GLY A 398 -21.50 -8.96 2.23
N THR A 399 -20.66 -8.65 3.24
CA THR A 399 -19.60 -7.63 3.11
C THR A 399 -18.76 -7.91 1.88
N PRO A 400 -18.60 -6.95 0.97
CA PRO A 400 -17.73 -7.10 -0.19
C PRO A 400 -16.28 -7.34 0.21
N LEU A 401 -15.53 -8.03 -0.66
CA LEU A 401 -14.08 -8.24 -0.48
C LEU A 401 -13.34 -6.91 -0.62
N GLY A 402 -12.28 -6.73 0.14
CA GLY A 402 -11.40 -5.55 0.06
C GLY A 402 -11.04 -4.96 1.42
N GLU A 403 -10.41 -3.80 1.40
CA GLU A 403 -9.88 -3.09 2.54
C GLU A 403 -10.89 -2.08 3.08
N TYR A 404 -10.96 -2.01 4.41
CA TYR A 404 -11.87 -1.12 5.11
C TYR A 404 -11.17 -0.34 6.21
N SER A 405 -11.52 0.93 6.30
CA SER A 405 -11.00 1.83 7.32
C SER A 405 -11.95 1.97 8.49
N PHE A 406 -11.39 2.31 9.63
CA PHE A 406 -12.16 2.80 10.75
C PHE A 406 -11.43 3.95 11.44
N CYS A 407 -12.14 4.74 12.22
CA CYS A 407 -11.54 5.83 12.96
C CYS A 407 -11.82 5.75 14.45
N VAL A 408 -10.89 6.32 15.19
CA VAL A 408 -11.04 6.68 16.59
C VAL A 408 -11.37 8.17 16.67
N LYS A 409 -12.49 8.50 17.30
CA LYS A 409 -12.95 9.86 17.55
C LYS A 409 -12.94 10.12 19.05
N ASN A 410 -12.36 11.24 19.49
CA ASN A 410 -12.39 11.64 20.89
C ASN A 410 -13.57 12.59 21.21
N LYS A 411 -13.74 12.94 22.48
CA LYS A 411 -14.79 13.87 22.96
C LYS A 411 -14.75 15.28 22.34
N ASP A 412 -13.59 15.70 21.83
CA ASP A 412 -13.37 17.01 21.22
C ASP A 412 -13.54 16.97 19.69
N ASP A 413 -14.21 15.92 19.18
CA ASP A 413 -14.45 15.66 17.77
C ASP A 413 -13.18 15.51 16.91
N LYS A 414 -12.03 15.20 17.54
CA LYS A 414 -10.79 14.90 16.82
C LYS A 414 -10.80 13.45 16.36
N ILE A 415 -10.30 13.22 15.17
CA ILE A 415 -10.38 11.94 14.47
C ILE A 415 -8.99 11.47 14.07
N ASP A 416 -8.77 10.16 14.20
CA ASP A 416 -7.62 9.45 13.67
C ASP A 416 -8.06 8.17 12.97
N TYR A 417 -7.60 7.92 11.75
CA TYR A 417 -7.97 6.76 10.95
C TYR A 417 -6.88 5.68 10.95
N ILE A 418 -7.33 4.44 10.96
CA ILE A 418 -6.57 3.28 10.49
C ILE A 418 -7.11 2.95 9.09
N VAL A 419 -6.37 3.40 8.08
CA VAL A 419 -6.82 3.30 6.67
C VAL A 419 -6.50 1.92 6.12
N GLY A 420 -7.55 1.17 5.75
CA GLY A 420 -7.41 -0.20 5.26
C GLY A 420 -6.95 -1.19 6.34
N GLY A 421 -7.19 -0.89 7.62
CA GLY A 421 -6.74 -1.75 8.73
C GLY A 421 -7.50 -3.07 8.87
N LEU A 422 -8.66 -3.20 8.24
CA LEU A 422 -9.39 -4.46 8.14
C LEU A 422 -9.43 -4.92 6.68
N THR A 423 -9.23 -6.22 6.45
CA THR A 423 -9.35 -6.78 5.10
C THR A 423 -10.35 -7.93 5.08
N VAL A 424 -11.25 -7.92 4.10
CA VAL A 424 -12.20 -9.00 3.84
C VAL A 424 -11.77 -9.73 2.59
N GLU A 425 -11.41 -11.00 2.72
CA GLU A 425 -10.88 -11.78 1.61
C GLU A 425 -11.71 -13.01 1.28
N SER A 426 -11.57 -13.47 0.03
CA SER A 426 -12.21 -14.71 -0.44
C SER A 426 -11.49 -15.97 0.05
N PHE A 427 -10.29 -15.83 0.58
CA PHE A 427 -9.49 -16.97 0.99
C PHE A 427 -10.05 -17.57 2.30
N ILE A 428 -10.54 -18.79 2.23
CA ILE A 428 -10.89 -19.56 3.42
C ILE A 428 -9.57 -19.94 4.09
N ASN A 429 -9.19 -19.16 5.11
CA ASN A 429 -8.06 -19.48 5.92
C ASN A 429 -8.32 -20.81 6.67
N PRO A 430 -7.51 -21.83 6.50
CA PRO A 430 -7.71 -23.10 7.20
C PRO A 430 -7.66 -22.94 8.73
N TRP A 431 -7.08 -21.85 9.27
CA TRP A 431 -7.02 -21.55 10.70
C TRP A 431 -8.30 -20.92 11.26
N ASN A 432 -9.20 -20.39 10.44
CA ASN A 432 -10.50 -19.88 10.90
C ASN A 432 -11.48 -20.97 11.34
N SER A 433 -11.14 -22.23 11.15
CA SER A 433 -11.94 -23.37 11.60
C SER A 433 -11.60 -23.85 13.03
N TYR A 434 -10.60 -23.28 13.68
CA TYR A 434 -10.30 -23.58 15.07
C TYR A 434 -11.09 -22.64 16.00
N PRO A 435 -11.89 -23.19 16.93
CA PRO A 435 -12.57 -22.36 17.93
C PRO A 435 -11.51 -21.61 18.75
N ILE A 436 -11.74 -20.32 18.93
CA ILE A 436 -10.96 -19.48 19.84
C ILE A 436 -11.22 -20.01 21.26
N PHE A 437 -10.21 -20.58 21.89
CA PHE A 437 -10.23 -20.95 23.31
C PHE A 437 -9.88 -19.75 24.18
#